data_c85820db33ec880ebf740efac415ff87
#
_entry.id   c85820db33ec880ebf740efac415ff87
#
_cell.length_a   1.000
_cell.length_b   1.000
_cell.length_c   1.000
_cell.angle_alpha   90.00
_cell.angle_beta   90.00
_cell.angle_gamma   90.00
#
_symmetry.space_group_name_H-M   'P 1'
#
loop_
_entity.id
_entity.type
_entity.pdbx_description
1 polymer ?
#
loop_
_entity_poly.entity_id
_entity_poly.type
_entity_poly.pdbx_seq_one_letter_code
_entity_poly.pdbx_strand_id
1 'polypeptide(L)'
;MSKVVKFGGSSLASAEQFKKVGNIIRADKERKYVVPSAPGKRFSNDTKVTDMLYACYDLADQGKSFKAELDAIKARYQEIIDGLQLDLDLSEEFKTIEKNFKAKSGDNYAASRGEYLNGIIMANYLGYDFIDAATVIFFDENGEFDAAKTNEVLRARLAESKEAVVPGFYGSMPDGAVKT
;
A
#
# COMPACT_ATOMS: atom_id res chain seq x y z
N MET A 1 8.57 -25.10 -0.66
CA MET A 1 7.19 -24.60 -0.33
C MET A 1 7.20 -23.09 -0.35
N SER A 2 6.25 -22.43 -1.04
CA SER A 2 6.22 -20.96 -1.08
C SER A 2 5.85 -20.37 0.28
N LYS A 3 6.51 -19.29 0.66
CA LYS A 3 6.29 -18.55 1.92
C LYS A 3 5.67 -17.20 1.64
N VAL A 4 4.72 -16.81 2.50
CA VAL A 4 4.18 -15.45 2.59
C VAL A 4 4.90 -14.75 3.73
N VAL A 5 5.40 -13.54 3.49
CA VAL A 5 6.08 -12.72 4.49
C VAL A 5 5.42 -11.35 4.61
N LYS A 6 5.18 -10.92 5.85
CA LYS A 6 4.57 -9.62 6.15
C LYS A 6 5.58 -8.72 6.84
N PHE A 7 5.60 -7.45 6.45
CA PHE A 7 6.42 -6.42 7.07
C PHE A 7 5.57 -5.25 7.54
N GLY A 8 5.73 -4.90 8.81
CA GLY A 8 5.02 -3.78 9.44
C GLY A 8 5.63 -2.42 9.08
N GLY A 9 4.91 -1.36 9.42
CA GLY A 9 5.25 0.00 9.01
C GLY A 9 6.62 0.50 9.48
N SER A 10 7.05 0.15 10.69
CA SER A 10 8.37 0.51 11.21
C SER A 10 9.52 -0.11 10.41
N SER A 11 9.29 -1.31 9.87
CA SER A 11 10.26 -2.00 9.00
C SER A 11 10.31 -1.42 7.58
N LEU A 12 9.41 -0.52 7.23
CA LEU A 12 9.25 0.08 5.90
C LEU A 12 9.23 1.62 5.97
N ALA A 13 9.71 2.20 7.06
CA ALA A 13 9.63 3.64 7.30
C ALA A 13 10.59 4.49 6.44
N SER A 14 11.64 3.89 5.88
CA SER A 14 12.68 4.57 5.11
C SER A 14 13.30 3.65 4.06
N ALA A 15 14.04 4.22 3.11
CA ALA A 15 14.81 3.46 2.13
C ALA A 15 15.81 2.49 2.78
N GLU A 16 16.44 2.90 3.88
CA GLU A 16 17.36 2.03 4.62
C GLU A 16 16.66 0.79 5.18
N GLN A 17 15.47 0.97 5.73
CA GLN A 17 14.65 -0.14 6.22
C GLN A 17 14.18 -1.05 5.07
N PHE A 18 13.80 -0.48 3.94
CA PHE A 18 13.49 -1.26 2.72
C PHE A 18 14.67 -2.14 2.28
N LYS A 19 15.90 -1.61 2.32
CA LYS A 19 17.11 -2.39 1.99
C LYS A 19 17.29 -3.59 2.93
N LYS A 20 17.07 -3.40 4.23
CA LYS A 20 17.11 -4.50 5.22
C LYS A 20 16.04 -5.56 4.91
N VAL A 21 14.81 -5.13 4.66
CA VAL A 21 13.70 -6.03 4.30
C VAL A 21 13.99 -6.76 2.98
N GLY A 22 14.48 -6.07 1.97
CA GLY A 22 14.88 -6.68 0.70
C GLY A 22 15.96 -7.77 0.88
N ASN A 23 16.93 -7.53 1.74
CA ASN A 23 17.96 -8.54 2.07
C ASN A 23 17.34 -9.77 2.75
N ILE A 24 16.41 -9.57 3.69
CA ILE A 24 15.68 -10.67 4.33
C ILE A 24 14.90 -11.48 3.29
N ILE A 25 14.17 -10.82 2.39
CA ILE A 25 13.37 -11.51 1.37
C ILE A 25 14.28 -12.32 0.43
N ARG A 26 15.34 -11.71 -0.08
CA ARG A 26 16.26 -12.33 -1.03
C ARG A 26 17.11 -13.46 -0.44
N ALA A 27 17.27 -13.50 0.89
CA ALA A 27 18.00 -14.56 1.58
C ALA A 27 17.33 -15.93 1.50
N ASP A 28 16.06 -15.98 1.13
CA ASP A 28 15.30 -17.23 1.01
C ASP A 28 14.37 -17.17 -0.21
N LYS A 29 14.69 -17.93 -1.23
CA LYS A 29 13.93 -17.99 -2.50
C LYS A 29 12.49 -18.51 -2.36
N GLU A 30 12.14 -19.08 -1.22
CA GLU A 30 10.77 -19.48 -0.92
C GLU A 30 9.87 -18.34 -0.48
N ARG A 31 10.42 -17.17 -0.12
CA ARG A 31 9.70 -15.93 0.24
C ARG A 31 9.18 -15.22 -1.00
N LYS A 32 8.17 -15.81 -1.61
CA LYS A 32 7.65 -15.39 -2.92
C LYS A 32 6.54 -14.36 -2.84
N TYR A 33 5.82 -14.31 -1.74
CA TYR A 33 4.67 -13.42 -1.58
C TYR A 33 4.92 -12.46 -0.42
N VAL A 34 4.89 -11.17 -0.71
CA VAL A 34 5.24 -10.13 0.24
C VAL A 34 4.01 -9.26 0.52
N VAL A 35 3.72 -9.03 1.80
CA VAL A 35 2.60 -8.20 2.26
C VAL A 35 3.16 -6.99 3.03
N PRO A 36 3.36 -5.85 2.38
CA PRO A 36 3.84 -4.63 3.03
C PRO A 36 2.71 -3.85 3.69
N SER A 37 3.03 -3.19 4.80
CA SER A 37 2.25 -2.10 5.39
C SER A 37 2.66 -0.75 4.81
N ALA A 38 1.90 0.30 5.12
CA ALA A 38 2.30 1.69 4.85
C ALA A 38 3.56 2.07 5.63
N PRO A 39 4.34 3.08 5.20
CA PRO A 39 5.50 3.55 5.94
C PRO A 39 5.15 4.04 7.35
N GLY A 40 5.79 3.49 8.36
CA GLY A 40 5.67 3.91 9.74
C GLY A 40 6.51 5.15 10.06
N LYS A 41 6.74 5.38 11.35
CA LYS A 41 7.60 6.45 11.85
C LYS A 41 9.07 6.15 11.56
N ARG A 42 9.81 7.17 11.08
CA ARG A 42 11.28 7.10 10.89
C ARG A 42 12.01 7.30 12.23
N PHE A 43 11.40 8.07 13.14
CA PHE A 43 11.90 8.39 14.49
C PHE A 43 10.72 8.63 15.46
N SER A 44 10.97 8.77 16.74
CA SER A 44 9.92 8.81 17.79
C SER A 44 8.85 9.87 17.59
N ASN A 45 9.22 11.07 17.13
CA ASN A 45 8.30 12.21 16.93
C ASN A 45 7.79 12.34 15.50
N ASP A 46 8.04 11.34 14.63
CA ASP A 46 7.54 11.33 13.26
C ASP A 46 6.06 10.93 13.21
N THR A 47 5.41 11.19 12.08
CA THR A 47 4.02 10.80 11.83
C THR A 47 3.98 9.61 10.88
N LYS A 48 3.13 8.63 11.16
CA LYS A 48 2.87 7.53 10.22
C LYS A 48 2.19 8.06 8.97
N VAL A 49 2.50 7.45 7.82
CA VAL A 49 1.85 7.86 6.56
C VAL A 49 0.34 7.66 6.60
N THR A 50 -0.17 6.63 7.26
CA THR A 50 -1.62 6.43 7.43
C THR A 50 -2.28 7.61 8.17
N ASP A 51 -1.65 8.11 9.24
CA ASP A 51 -2.15 9.26 9.98
C ASP A 51 -2.09 10.55 9.13
N MET A 52 -1.05 10.70 8.29
CA MET A 52 -0.95 11.81 7.32
C MET A 52 -2.07 11.74 6.28
N LEU A 53 -2.43 10.55 5.80
CA LEU A 53 -3.50 10.35 4.82
C LEU A 53 -4.86 10.67 5.42
N TYR A 54 -5.14 10.26 6.65
CA TYR A 54 -6.38 10.64 7.35
C TYR A 54 -6.48 12.17 7.51
N ALA A 55 -5.44 12.82 8.01
CA ALA A 55 -5.44 14.28 8.17
C ALA A 55 -5.60 15.03 6.83
N CYS A 56 -4.98 14.53 5.77
CA CYS A 56 -5.13 15.07 4.42
C CYS A 56 -6.58 14.92 3.91
N TYR A 57 -7.17 13.75 4.09
CA TYR A 57 -8.53 13.46 3.67
C TYR A 57 -9.57 14.27 4.48
N ASP A 58 -9.39 14.42 5.78
CA ASP A 58 -10.26 15.24 6.63
C ASP A 58 -10.38 16.68 6.13
N LEU A 59 -9.29 17.27 5.65
CA LEU A 59 -9.31 18.60 5.03
C LEU A 59 -10.11 18.59 3.72
N ALA A 60 -9.89 17.59 2.88
CA ALA A 60 -10.61 17.44 1.62
C ALA A 60 -12.13 17.27 1.85
N ASP A 61 -12.51 16.44 2.82
CA ASP A 61 -13.92 16.21 3.17
C ASP A 61 -14.62 17.48 3.69
N GLN A 62 -13.88 18.32 4.43
CA GLN A 62 -14.32 19.64 4.86
C GLN A 62 -14.33 20.71 3.75
N GLY A 63 -13.92 20.35 2.51
CA GLY A 63 -13.81 21.31 1.41
C GLY A 63 -12.66 22.31 1.56
N LYS A 64 -11.70 22.03 2.43
CA LYS A 64 -10.50 22.84 2.63
C LYS A 64 -9.38 22.46 1.67
N SER A 65 -8.41 23.34 1.51
CA SER A 65 -7.19 22.99 0.78
C SER A 65 -6.39 21.95 1.56
N PHE A 66 -6.00 20.88 0.90
CA PHE A 66 -5.18 19.79 1.43
C PHE A 66 -3.87 19.61 0.65
N LYS A 67 -3.53 20.61 -0.16
CA LYS A 67 -2.37 20.54 -1.04
C LYS A 67 -1.07 20.35 -0.27
N ALA A 68 -0.88 21.06 0.82
CA ALA A 68 0.35 20.99 1.62
C ALA A 68 0.53 19.60 2.26
N GLU A 69 -0.55 19.01 2.76
CA GLU A 69 -0.58 17.69 3.37
C GLU A 69 -0.30 16.60 2.32
N LEU A 70 -0.91 16.71 1.15
CA LEU A 70 -0.67 15.79 0.04
C LEU A 70 0.78 15.89 -0.47
N ASP A 71 1.33 17.09 -0.58
CA ASP A 71 2.71 17.31 -0.99
C ASP A 71 3.71 16.73 0.06
N ALA A 72 3.37 16.81 1.35
CA ALA A 72 4.17 16.17 2.41
C ALA A 72 4.16 14.62 2.29
N ILE A 73 3.02 14.04 1.96
CA ILE A 73 2.91 12.59 1.71
C ILE A 73 3.73 12.20 0.47
N LYS A 74 3.61 12.95 -0.62
CA LYS A 74 4.43 12.74 -1.83
C LYS A 74 5.92 12.76 -1.50
N ALA A 75 6.36 13.74 -0.70
CA ALA A 75 7.76 13.85 -0.30
C ALA A 75 8.25 12.63 0.49
N ARG A 76 7.41 12.07 1.38
CA ARG A 76 7.72 10.84 2.13
C ARG A 76 7.99 9.63 1.21
N TYR A 77 7.19 9.44 0.19
CA TYR A 77 7.39 8.35 -0.77
C TYR A 77 8.56 8.63 -1.72
N GLN A 78 8.74 9.88 -2.14
CA GLN A 78 9.87 10.27 -2.99
C GLN A 78 11.20 10.06 -2.28
N GLU A 79 11.30 10.35 -0.98
CA GLU A 79 12.49 10.06 -0.16
C GLU A 79 12.85 8.56 -0.18
N ILE A 80 11.85 7.68 -0.11
CA ILE A 80 12.07 6.23 -0.20
C ILE A 80 12.54 5.85 -1.61
N ILE A 81 11.87 6.34 -2.65
CA ILE A 81 12.19 6.05 -4.06
C ILE A 81 13.62 6.49 -4.38
N ASP A 82 13.99 7.71 -3.99
CA ASP A 82 15.32 8.27 -4.23
C ASP A 82 16.40 7.50 -3.45
N GLY A 83 16.15 7.17 -2.20
CA GLY A 83 17.07 6.41 -1.37
C GLY A 83 17.29 4.98 -1.84
N LEU A 84 16.32 4.40 -2.54
CA LEU A 84 16.40 3.09 -3.21
C LEU A 84 16.94 3.21 -4.65
N GLN A 85 17.13 4.41 -5.16
CA GLN A 85 17.57 4.69 -6.54
C GLN A 85 16.67 4.04 -7.59
N LEU A 86 15.35 4.09 -7.38
CA LEU A 86 14.38 3.51 -8.30
C LEU A 86 14.00 4.51 -9.40
N ASP A 87 13.86 4.00 -10.62
CA ASP A 87 13.21 4.71 -11.72
C ASP A 87 11.70 4.46 -11.65
N LEU A 88 11.04 5.14 -10.71
CA LEU A 88 9.62 5.02 -10.43
C LEU A 88 9.01 6.40 -10.20
N ASP A 89 7.96 6.71 -10.95
CA ASP A 89 7.17 7.93 -10.83
C ASP A 89 5.75 7.58 -10.36
N LEU A 90 5.34 8.11 -9.21
CA LEU A 90 4.00 7.93 -8.63
C LEU A 90 3.04 9.09 -8.93
N SER A 91 3.37 9.95 -9.90
CA SER A 91 2.59 11.17 -10.19
C SER A 91 1.15 10.86 -10.59
N GLU A 92 0.92 9.81 -11.38
CA GLU A 92 -0.43 9.43 -11.82
C GLU A 92 -1.25 8.85 -10.68
N GLU A 93 -0.64 8.07 -9.81
CA GLU A 93 -1.27 7.54 -8.59
C GLU A 93 -1.71 8.69 -7.68
N PHE A 94 -0.86 9.69 -7.46
CA PHE A 94 -1.19 10.85 -6.64
C PHE A 94 -2.26 11.74 -7.28
N LYS A 95 -2.31 11.89 -8.61
CA LYS A 95 -3.42 12.57 -9.30
C LYS A 95 -4.74 11.85 -9.07
N THR A 96 -4.73 10.52 -9.13
CA THR A 96 -5.90 9.68 -8.87
C THR A 96 -6.36 9.82 -7.42
N ILE A 97 -5.44 9.81 -6.46
CA ILE A 97 -5.73 10.02 -5.03
C ILE A 97 -6.35 11.39 -4.81
N GLU A 98 -5.74 12.45 -5.36
CA GLU A 98 -6.25 13.81 -5.24
C GLU A 98 -7.68 13.95 -5.80
N LYS A 99 -7.94 13.35 -6.97
CA LYS A 99 -9.28 13.31 -7.58
C LYS A 99 -10.29 12.60 -6.67
N ASN A 100 -9.93 11.45 -6.11
CA ASN A 100 -10.80 10.68 -5.23
C ASN A 100 -11.04 11.40 -3.89
N PHE A 101 -10.04 12.08 -3.34
CA PHE A 101 -10.22 12.89 -2.13
C PHE A 101 -11.20 14.05 -2.37
N LYS A 102 -11.10 14.74 -3.51
CA LYS A 102 -12.07 15.78 -3.93
C LYS A 102 -13.48 15.21 -4.14
N ALA A 103 -13.58 13.96 -4.56
CA ALA A 103 -14.84 13.24 -4.73
C ALA A 103 -15.38 12.60 -3.44
N LYS A 104 -14.72 12.84 -2.29
CA LYS A 104 -15.11 12.32 -0.96
C LYS A 104 -15.22 10.79 -0.92
N SER A 105 -14.16 10.12 -1.32
CA SER A 105 -14.08 8.65 -1.45
C SER A 105 -14.08 7.88 -0.12
N GLY A 106 -14.01 8.57 1.02
CA GLY A 106 -14.09 7.97 2.36
C GLY A 106 -12.73 7.64 3.00
N ASP A 107 -12.78 7.48 4.32
CA ASP A 107 -11.59 7.21 5.16
C ASP A 107 -10.89 5.90 4.80
N ASN A 108 -11.65 4.86 4.50
CA ASN A 108 -11.10 3.56 4.11
C ASN A 108 -10.25 3.67 2.84
N TYR A 109 -10.76 4.40 1.82
CA TYR A 109 -9.98 4.67 0.63
C TYR A 109 -8.70 5.43 0.98
N ALA A 110 -8.81 6.50 1.75
CA ALA A 110 -7.66 7.32 2.13
C ALA A 110 -6.59 6.49 2.84
N ALA A 111 -6.96 5.75 3.89
CA ALA A 111 -6.04 4.90 4.64
C ALA A 111 -5.35 3.86 3.76
N SER A 112 -6.11 3.18 2.91
CA SER A 112 -5.60 2.12 2.02
C SER A 112 -4.50 2.58 1.06
N ARG A 113 -4.47 3.86 0.74
CA ARG A 113 -3.47 4.41 -0.21
C ARG A 113 -2.05 4.35 0.34
N GLY A 114 -1.90 4.29 1.66
CA GLY A 114 -0.59 4.09 2.29
C GLY A 114 0.04 2.75 1.89
N GLU A 115 -0.70 1.68 2.06
CA GLU A 115 -0.27 0.34 1.68
C GLU A 115 -0.18 0.17 0.17
N TYR A 116 -1.14 0.73 -0.58
CA TYR A 116 -1.15 0.70 -2.03
C TYR A 116 0.14 1.28 -2.63
N LEU A 117 0.49 2.51 -2.27
CA LEU A 117 1.70 3.18 -2.77
C LEU A 117 2.97 2.47 -2.32
N ASN A 118 3.01 2.02 -1.06
CA ASN A 118 4.17 1.30 -0.53
C ASN A 118 4.36 -0.07 -1.19
N GLY A 119 3.25 -0.72 -1.53
CA GLY A 119 3.25 -1.97 -2.29
C GLY A 119 3.83 -1.81 -3.69
N ILE A 120 3.50 -0.72 -4.40
CA ILE A 120 4.08 -0.40 -5.71
C ILE A 120 5.60 -0.22 -5.60
N ILE A 121 6.06 0.53 -4.60
CA ILE A 121 7.50 0.73 -4.36
C ILE A 121 8.19 -0.60 -4.06
N MET A 122 7.62 -1.42 -3.18
CA MET A 122 8.18 -2.72 -2.82
C MET A 122 8.27 -3.66 -4.03
N ALA A 123 7.23 -3.72 -4.84
CA ALA A 123 7.21 -4.54 -6.06
C ALA A 123 8.29 -4.09 -7.05
N ASN A 124 8.42 -2.79 -7.28
CA ASN A 124 9.45 -2.23 -8.14
C ASN A 124 10.87 -2.53 -7.60
N TYR A 125 11.08 -2.35 -6.29
CA TYR A 125 12.38 -2.61 -5.65
C TYR A 125 12.79 -4.08 -5.68
N LEU A 126 11.85 -5.01 -5.55
CA LEU A 126 12.13 -6.45 -5.60
C LEU A 126 12.16 -7.01 -7.02
N GLY A 127 11.53 -6.34 -7.98
CA GLY A 127 11.24 -6.88 -9.31
C GLY A 127 10.12 -7.93 -9.30
N TYR A 128 9.18 -7.81 -8.35
CA TYR A 128 8.02 -8.68 -8.18
C TYR A 128 6.78 -8.07 -8.84
N ASP A 129 5.80 -8.91 -9.17
CA ASP A 129 4.50 -8.42 -9.65
C ASP A 129 3.76 -7.66 -8.53
N PHE A 130 3.20 -6.50 -8.86
CA PHE A 130 2.28 -5.80 -7.99
C PHE A 130 0.85 -6.29 -8.22
N ILE A 131 0.15 -6.69 -7.15
CA ILE A 131 -1.26 -7.05 -7.18
C ILE A 131 -2.00 -6.14 -6.20
N ASP A 132 -2.89 -5.28 -6.71
CA ASP A 132 -3.72 -4.44 -5.85
C ASP A 132 -4.66 -5.31 -5.00
N ALA A 133 -4.59 -5.16 -3.68
CA ALA A 133 -5.41 -5.92 -2.75
C ALA A 133 -6.92 -5.78 -3.01
N ALA A 134 -7.38 -4.61 -3.47
CA ALA A 134 -8.78 -4.41 -3.83
C ALA A 134 -9.28 -5.33 -4.96
N THR A 135 -8.38 -5.91 -5.75
CA THR A 135 -8.75 -6.82 -6.85
C THR A 135 -8.77 -8.29 -6.45
N VAL A 136 -8.26 -8.64 -5.27
CA VAL A 136 -8.07 -10.04 -4.85
C VAL A 136 -8.49 -10.32 -3.40
N ILE A 137 -8.73 -9.30 -2.60
CA ILE A 137 -9.21 -9.42 -1.21
C ILE A 137 -10.63 -8.85 -1.17
N PHE A 138 -11.58 -9.65 -0.71
CA PHE A 138 -13.00 -9.30 -0.75
C PHE A 138 -13.66 -9.36 0.61
N PHE A 139 -14.61 -8.47 0.79
CA PHE A 139 -15.55 -8.47 1.89
C PHE A 139 -16.95 -8.75 1.34
N ASP A 140 -17.83 -9.28 2.16
CA ASP A 140 -19.24 -9.52 1.82
C ASP A 140 -20.10 -8.24 2.02
N GLU A 141 -21.39 -8.34 1.80
CA GLU A 141 -22.33 -7.22 1.94
C GLU A 141 -22.42 -6.69 3.39
N ASN A 142 -22.07 -7.50 4.38
CA ASN A 142 -22.02 -7.11 5.79
C ASN A 142 -20.67 -6.48 6.17
N GLY A 143 -19.71 -6.49 5.27
CA GLY A 143 -18.34 -6.03 5.50
C GLY A 143 -17.50 -7.05 6.27
N GLU A 144 -17.86 -8.33 6.24
CA GLU A 144 -17.07 -9.43 6.77
C GLU A 144 -16.15 -10.00 5.68
N PHE A 145 -15.02 -10.56 6.09
CA PHE A 145 -14.05 -11.11 5.14
C PHE A 145 -14.63 -12.31 4.38
N ASP A 146 -14.76 -12.19 3.07
CA ASP A 146 -15.18 -13.27 2.18
C ASP A 146 -13.98 -14.17 1.84
N ALA A 147 -13.76 -15.18 2.68
CA ALA A 147 -12.67 -16.12 2.52
C ALA A 147 -12.82 -16.99 1.26
N ALA A 148 -14.03 -17.37 0.87
CA ALA A 148 -14.26 -18.22 -0.27
C ALA A 148 -13.88 -17.52 -1.57
N LYS A 149 -14.43 -16.34 -1.82
CA LYS A 149 -14.14 -15.53 -2.99
C LYS A 149 -12.68 -15.09 -3.02
N THR A 150 -12.13 -14.63 -1.89
CA THR A 150 -10.73 -14.23 -1.78
C THR A 150 -9.79 -15.37 -2.14
N ASN A 151 -9.99 -16.56 -1.57
CA ASN A 151 -9.14 -17.72 -1.85
C ASN A 151 -9.20 -18.15 -3.32
N GLU A 152 -10.38 -18.12 -3.93
CA GLU A 152 -10.55 -18.44 -5.35
C GLU A 152 -9.80 -17.46 -6.23
N VAL A 153 -10.08 -16.18 -6.10
CA VAL A 153 -9.52 -15.12 -6.98
C VAL A 153 -8.02 -14.94 -6.75
N LEU A 154 -7.59 -14.87 -5.47
CA LEU A 154 -6.17 -14.70 -5.14
C LEU A 154 -5.34 -15.90 -5.61
N ARG A 155 -5.84 -17.13 -5.43
CA ARG A 155 -5.15 -18.32 -5.94
C ARG A 155 -4.97 -18.27 -7.46
N ALA A 156 -6.02 -17.93 -8.21
CA ALA A 156 -5.95 -17.80 -9.66
C ALA A 156 -4.93 -16.75 -10.08
N ARG A 157 -4.96 -15.59 -9.43
CA ARG A 157 -4.04 -14.48 -9.73
C ARG A 157 -2.59 -14.80 -9.39
N LEU A 158 -2.33 -15.46 -8.25
CA LEU A 158 -0.98 -15.87 -7.86
C LEU A 158 -0.42 -17.01 -8.74
N ALA A 159 -1.28 -17.84 -9.36
CA ALA A 159 -0.84 -18.85 -10.29
C ALA A 159 -0.21 -18.27 -11.57
N GLU A 160 -0.54 -17.03 -11.92
CA GLU A 160 0.02 -16.30 -13.05
C GLU A 160 1.34 -15.56 -12.69
N SER A 161 1.66 -15.46 -11.40
CA SER A 161 2.81 -14.71 -10.89
C SER A 161 3.82 -15.66 -10.25
N LYS A 162 5.10 -15.48 -10.61
CA LYS A 162 6.19 -16.22 -9.96
C LYS A 162 6.43 -15.73 -8.54
N GLU A 163 6.42 -14.42 -8.35
CA GLU A 163 6.60 -13.70 -7.10
C GLU A 163 5.71 -12.47 -7.13
N ALA A 164 5.07 -12.12 -6.01
CA ALA A 164 4.13 -11.02 -5.96
C ALA A 164 4.19 -10.23 -4.66
N VAL A 165 3.86 -8.93 -4.77
CA VAL A 165 3.58 -8.04 -3.65
C VAL A 165 2.08 -7.76 -3.63
N VAL A 166 1.43 -8.06 -2.52
CA VAL A 166 0.02 -7.76 -2.27
C VAL A 166 -0.05 -6.87 -1.02
N PRO A 167 -0.45 -5.59 -1.14
CA PRO A 167 -0.56 -4.72 0.02
C PRO A 167 -1.48 -5.32 1.09
N GLY A 168 -1.12 -5.14 2.36
CA GLY A 168 -1.98 -5.53 3.48
C GLY A 168 -3.08 -4.52 3.75
N PHE A 169 -3.88 -4.79 4.79
CA PHE A 169 -4.80 -3.85 5.44
C PHE A 169 -6.14 -3.60 4.72
N TYR A 170 -6.27 -3.75 3.41
CA TYR A 170 -7.51 -3.41 2.69
C TYR A 170 -7.93 -4.46 1.66
N GLY A 171 -9.17 -4.36 1.24
CA GLY A 171 -9.79 -5.10 0.15
C GLY A 171 -10.97 -4.32 -0.41
N SER A 172 -11.88 -4.98 -1.12
CA SER A 172 -13.06 -4.35 -1.70
C SER A 172 -14.37 -4.98 -1.24
N MET A 173 -15.38 -4.12 -1.10
CA MET A 173 -16.78 -4.47 -0.94
C MET A 173 -17.39 -4.91 -2.27
N PRO A 174 -18.60 -5.54 -2.28
CA PRO A 174 -19.28 -5.96 -3.52
C PRO A 174 -19.57 -4.81 -4.49
N ASP A 175 -19.77 -3.59 -3.99
CA ASP A 175 -19.99 -2.38 -4.79
C ASP A 175 -18.67 -1.76 -5.32
N GLY A 176 -17.53 -2.36 -4.98
CA GLY A 176 -16.20 -1.90 -5.36
C GLY A 176 -15.59 -0.85 -4.41
N ALA A 177 -16.31 -0.44 -3.36
CA ALA A 177 -15.75 0.45 -2.36
C ALA A 177 -14.60 -0.22 -1.60
N VAL A 178 -13.57 0.56 -1.28
CA VAL A 178 -12.45 0.06 -0.47
C VAL A 178 -12.87 -0.05 0.99
N LYS A 179 -12.50 -1.17 1.61
CA LYS A 179 -12.67 -1.42 3.04
C LYS A 179 -11.32 -1.79 3.67
N THR A 180 -11.06 -1.27 4.88
CA THR A 180 -9.88 -1.57 5.70
C THR A 180 -10.26 -2.35 6.95
#